data_479fd0ef5e1989826b5399098bf00132
#
_entry.id   479fd0ef5e1989826b5399098bf00132
#
_cell.length_a   1.000
_cell.length_b   1.000
_cell.length_c   1.000
_cell.angle_alpha   90.00
_cell.angle_beta   90.00
_cell.angle_gamma   90.00
#
_symmetry.space_group_name_H-M   'P 1'
#
loop_
_entity.id
_entity.type
_entity.pdbx_description
1 polymer ?
#
loop_
_entity_poly.entity_id
_entity_poly.type
_entity_poly.pdbx_seq_one_letter_code
_entity_poly.pdbx_strand_id
1 'polypeptide(L)'
;MEERELLHTDGLSVGYHGKELIKEIGISLKMGEIVTLIGPNGAGKSTILKTIAKQLQEIRGSVYVENINLSELPEKGLAKKMSIVFTERITPELMTVADVVAMGRYPYTGGLGILTPKDEAVVAQCMEQIRISPLKERNFMSLSDGQKQRVLLAKALCQEPEILILDEPTSYLDVKYKLEFLSMLQEMTRKKKIGVLMSLHELDLAERVSDKIVCVKGENIENYGTPEEVFADGFVDQLYEITDGTFQEKSGCVELKKCGGIPEVFVIAGNGTGSFLFRQLQRNGIPFAVGILGKNDIDYPAAEALAVQVIAAEAYQDFEGEHYEAAKQVMCACRKVICCQTVFGSQNRLNRQLLQEAEDCGMEIELWQK
;
A
#
# COMPACT_ATOMS: atom_id res chain seq x y z
N MET A 1 -12.16 -26.79 5.10
CA MET A 1 -13.45 -26.09 5.27
C MET A 1 -13.54 -25.11 4.14
N GLU A 2 -14.54 -25.22 3.27
CA GLU A 2 -14.76 -24.20 2.24
C GLU A 2 -15.01 -22.85 2.93
N GLU A 3 -14.24 -21.87 2.56
CA GLU A 3 -14.38 -20.51 3.07
C GLU A 3 -15.66 -19.91 2.47
N ARG A 4 -16.62 -19.53 3.33
CA ARG A 4 -17.91 -18.97 2.91
C ARG A 4 -17.69 -17.67 2.14
N GLU A 5 -18.20 -17.62 0.92
CA GLU A 5 -18.25 -16.40 0.12
C GLU A 5 -19.35 -15.47 0.66
N LEU A 6 -18.99 -14.22 0.90
CA LEU A 6 -19.90 -13.20 1.43
C LEU A 6 -20.45 -12.30 0.33
N LEU A 7 -19.62 -12.03 -0.68
CA LEU A 7 -19.97 -11.14 -1.79
C LEU A 7 -19.25 -11.56 -3.05
N HIS A 8 -19.96 -11.50 -4.20
CA HIS A 8 -19.32 -11.56 -5.50
C HIS A 8 -20.05 -10.66 -6.51
N THR A 9 -19.35 -10.32 -7.59
CA THR A 9 -19.90 -9.58 -8.72
C THR A 9 -19.86 -10.45 -9.98
N ASP A 10 -20.88 -10.31 -10.84
CA ASP A 10 -20.97 -11.01 -12.11
C ASP A 10 -21.18 -10.02 -13.24
N GLY A 11 -20.14 -9.88 -14.11
CA GLY A 11 -20.14 -8.98 -15.26
C GLY A 11 -20.48 -7.53 -14.89
N LEU A 12 -20.14 -7.08 -13.68
CA LEU A 12 -20.52 -5.79 -13.15
C LEU A 12 -19.88 -4.65 -13.95
N SER A 13 -20.68 -3.72 -14.47
CA SER A 13 -20.22 -2.45 -15.04
C SER A 13 -20.73 -1.30 -14.19
N VAL A 14 -19.81 -0.38 -13.85
CA VAL A 14 -20.09 0.77 -12.99
C VAL A 14 -19.80 2.08 -13.70
N GLY A 15 -20.48 3.16 -13.27
CA GLY A 15 -20.29 4.49 -13.87
C GLY A 15 -21.38 5.46 -13.46
N TYR A 16 -21.54 6.53 -14.24
CA TYR A 16 -22.49 7.61 -13.96
C TYR A 16 -23.34 7.94 -15.17
N HIS A 17 -24.63 8.27 -14.93
CA HIS A 17 -25.56 8.73 -15.97
C HIS A 17 -25.66 7.78 -17.19
N GLY A 18 -25.60 6.45 -16.94
CA GLY A 18 -25.65 5.45 -18.00
C GLY A 18 -24.35 5.27 -18.80
N LYS A 19 -23.30 6.03 -18.48
CA LYS A 19 -21.97 5.87 -19.09
C LYS A 19 -21.11 4.96 -18.22
N GLU A 20 -20.67 3.84 -18.81
CA GLU A 20 -19.75 2.91 -18.16
C GLU A 20 -18.37 3.57 -17.94
N LEU A 21 -17.86 3.46 -16.73
CA LEU A 21 -16.52 3.87 -16.36
C LEU A 21 -15.59 2.67 -16.29
N ILE A 22 -16.06 1.59 -15.67
CA ILE A 22 -15.33 0.33 -15.56
C ILE A 22 -16.30 -0.82 -15.91
N LYS A 23 -15.80 -1.77 -16.66
CA LYS A 23 -16.57 -2.88 -17.25
C LYS A 23 -16.09 -4.22 -16.72
N GLU A 24 -16.97 -5.22 -16.82
CA GLU A 24 -16.64 -6.65 -16.62
C GLU A 24 -15.93 -6.90 -15.27
N ILE A 25 -16.38 -6.24 -14.18
CA ILE A 25 -15.80 -6.38 -12.87
C ILE A 25 -16.19 -7.71 -12.25
N GLY A 26 -15.20 -8.58 -12.03
CA GLY A 26 -15.32 -9.85 -11.34
C GLY A 26 -14.53 -9.81 -10.01
N ILE A 27 -15.20 -9.55 -8.90
CA ILE A 27 -14.60 -9.51 -7.55
C ILE A 27 -15.34 -10.52 -6.68
N SER A 28 -14.62 -11.28 -5.86
CA SER A 28 -15.20 -12.10 -4.80
C SER A 28 -14.58 -11.74 -3.45
N LEU A 29 -15.37 -11.80 -2.39
CA LEU A 29 -14.97 -11.53 -1.02
C LEU A 29 -15.44 -12.66 -0.10
N LYS A 30 -14.51 -13.25 0.62
CA LYS A 30 -14.79 -14.32 1.55
C LYS A 30 -14.80 -13.86 3.01
N MET A 31 -15.33 -14.71 3.87
CA MET A 31 -15.34 -14.51 5.31
C MET A 31 -13.92 -14.44 5.88
N GLY A 32 -13.60 -13.33 6.55
CA GLY A 32 -12.27 -13.11 7.14
C GLY A 32 -11.17 -12.77 6.14
N GLU A 33 -11.54 -12.35 4.93
CA GLU A 33 -10.63 -11.92 3.85
C GLU A 33 -10.58 -10.39 3.74
N ILE A 34 -9.44 -9.86 3.36
CA ILE A 34 -9.24 -8.45 3.01
C ILE A 34 -8.93 -8.37 1.52
N VAL A 35 -9.81 -7.74 0.76
CA VAL A 35 -9.63 -7.45 -0.67
C VAL A 35 -9.41 -5.95 -0.85
N THR A 36 -8.31 -5.55 -1.48
CA THR A 36 -7.95 -4.15 -1.65
C THR A 36 -7.91 -3.74 -3.11
N LEU A 37 -8.60 -2.64 -3.44
CA LEU A 37 -8.53 -2.01 -4.75
C LEU A 37 -7.36 -1.03 -4.79
N ILE A 38 -6.48 -1.18 -5.77
CA ILE A 38 -5.40 -0.24 -6.08
C ILE A 38 -5.52 0.28 -7.52
N GLY A 39 -4.83 1.35 -7.84
CA GLY A 39 -4.80 1.96 -9.17
C GLY A 39 -4.75 3.48 -9.12
N PRO A 40 -4.51 4.15 -10.26
CA PRO A 40 -4.38 5.59 -10.35
C PRO A 40 -5.56 6.37 -9.76
N ASN A 41 -5.32 7.64 -9.42
CA ASN A 41 -6.38 8.53 -9.00
C ASN A 41 -7.38 8.72 -10.15
N GLY A 42 -8.68 8.67 -9.83
CA GLY A 42 -9.72 8.76 -10.84
C GLY A 42 -9.99 7.46 -11.61
N ALA A 43 -9.28 6.36 -11.36
CA ALA A 43 -9.52 5.06 -12.01
C ALA A 43 -10.88 4.43 -11.68
N GLY A 44 -11.66 5.01 -10.74
CA GLY A 44 -13.02 4.55 -10.44
C GLY A 44 -13.12 3.59 -9.26
N LYS A 45 -12.08 3.43 -8.42
CA LYS A 45 -12.12 2.58 -7.22
C LYS A 45 -13.31 2.88 -6.31
N SER A 46 -13.50 4.16 -5.97
CA SER A 46 -14.65 4.61 -5.15
C SER A 46 -16.00 4.37 -5.85
N THR A 47 -16.05 4.43 -7.19
CA THR A 47 -17.26 4.12 -7.96
C THR A 47 -17.62 2.64 -7.83
N ILE A 48 -16.63 1.74 -7.92
CA ILE A 48 -16.83 0.31 -7.67
C ILE A 48 -17.36 0.10 -6.25
N LEU A 49 -16.68 0.65 -5.24
CA LEU A 49 -17.09 0.50 -3.84
C LEU A 49 -18.51 1.06 -3.59
N LYS A 50 -18.84 2.24 -4.12
CA LYS A 50 -20.17 2.85 -3.99
C LYS A 50 -21.26 2.01 -4.68
N THR A 51 -20.97 1.39 -5.82
CA THR A 51 -21.93 0.51 -6.52
C THR A 51 -22.13 -0.77 -5.73
N ILE A 52 -21.08 -1.44 -5.27
CA ILE A 52 -21.17 -2.63 -4.42
C ILE A 52 -21.90 -2.31 -3.10
N ALA A 53 -21.75 -1.09 -2.58
CA ALA A 53 -22.44 -0.62 -1.39
C ALA A 53 -23.91 -0.19 -1.62
N LYS A 54 -24.47 -0.38 -2.81
CA LYS A 54 -25.83 0.06 -3.21
C LYS A 54 -26.05 1.57 -3.10
N GLN A 55 -24.98 2.39 -3.12
CA GLN A 55 -25.09 3.86 -3.15
C GLN A 55 -25.14 4.42 -4.59
N LEU A 56 -24.61 3.66 -5.54
CA LEU A 56 -24.72 3.92 -6.97
C LEU A 56 -25.40 2.72 -7.63
N GLN A 57 -26.23 3.00 -8.63
CA GLN A 57 -26.85 1.94 -9.40
C GLN A 57 -25.83 1.35 -10.37
N GLU A 58 -25.81 0.03 -10.49
CA GLU A 58 -25.07 -0.69 -11.52
C GLU A 58 -25.57 -0.29 -12.91
N ILE A 59 -24.67 -0.23 -13.90
CA ILE A 59 -25.04 0.01 -15.31
C ILE A 59 -25.35 -1.31 -16.00
N ARG A 60 -24.55 -2.35 -15.71
CA ARG A 60 -24.77 -3.74 -16.17
C ARG A 60 -24.25 -4.72 -15.13
N GLY A 61 -24.61 -5.98 -15.30
CA GLY A 61 -24.21 -7.06 -14.42
C GLY A 61 -24.94 -7.04 -13.10
N SER A 62 -24.38 -7.69 -12.09
CA SER A 62 -25.02 -7.84 -10.79
C SER A 62 -24.01 -7.96 -9.66
N VAL A 63 -24.44 -7.56 -8.48
CA VAL A 63 -23.74 -7.79 -7.20
C VAL A 63 -24.56 -8.76 -6.38
N TYR A 64 -23.93 -9.76 -5.81
CA TYR A 64 -24.56 -10.75 -4.94
C TYR A 64 -23.97 -10.69 -3.53
N VAL A 65 -24.84 -10.73 -2.53
CA VAL A 65 -24.49 -10.86 -1.12
C VAL A 65 -25.08 -12.19 -0.63
N GLU A 66 -24.22 -13.13 -0.25
CA GLU A 66 -24.64 -14.51 0.12
C GLU A 66 -25.56 -15.17 -0.93
N ASN A 67 -25.20 -15.03 -2.21
CA ASN A 67 -25.96 -15.53 -3.36
C ASN A 67 -27.35 -14.88 -3.60
N ILE A 68 -27.66 -13.79 -2.86
CA ILE A 68 -28.88 -13.01 -3.10
C ILE A 68 -28.48 -11.77 -3.90
N ASN A 69 -29.19 -11.49 -5.00
CA ASN A 69 -28.93 -10.27 -5.76
C ASN A 69 -29.13 -9.02 -4.88
N LEU A 70 -28.18 -8.11 -4.93
CA LEU A 70 -28.19 -6.88 -4.12
C LEU A 70 -29.45 -6.03 -4.33
N SER A 71 -30.01 -6.05 -5.55
CA SER A 71 -31.24 -5.33 -5.88
C SER A 71 -32.46 -5.84 -5.12
N GLU A 72 -32.48 -7.14 -4.79
CA GLU A 72 -33.57 -7.80 -4.06
C GLU A 72 -33.50 -7.62 -2.54
N LEU A 73 -32.32 -7.24 -2.02
CA LEU A 73 -32.12 -7.05 -0.60
C LEU A 73 -32.77 -5.74 -0.13
N PRO A 74 -33.67 -5.79 0.87
CA PRO A 74 -34.22 -4.57 1.46
C PRO A 74 -33.11 -3.79 2.19
N GLU A 75 -33.14 -2.46 2.13
CA GLU A 75 -32.09 -1.58 2.69
C GLU A 75 -31.76 -1.91 4.17
N LYS A 76 -32.78 -2.13 5.00
CA LYS A 76 -32.60 -2.49 6.39
C LYS A 76 -31.93 -3.85 6.60
N GLY A 77 -32.18 -4.80 5.69
CA GLY A 77 -31.53 -6.12 5.67
C GLY A 77 -30.05 -5.99 5.28
N LEU A 78 -29.78 -5.24 4.23
CA LEU A 78 -28.43 -4.96 3.76
C LEU A 78 -27.64 -4.22 4.84
N ALA A 79 -28.22 -3.21 5.47
CA ALA A 79 -27.57 -2.44 6.55
C ALA A 79 -27.19 -3.29 7.79
N LYS A 80 -27.76 -4.47 8.00
CA LYS A 80 -27.33 -5.41 9.03
C LYS A 80 -26.17 -6.30 8.60
N LYS A 81 -25.97 -6.48 7.30
CA LYS A 81 -24.91 -7.33 6.74
C LYS A 81 -23.70 -6.57 6.32
N MET A 82 -23.88 -5.33 5.85
CA MET A 82 -22.82 -4.52 5.25
C MET A 82 -22.73 -3.16 5.92
N SER A 83 -21.53 -2.78 6.32
CA SER A 83 -21.23 -1.46 6.85
C SER A 83 -20.21 -0.75 5.96
N ILE A 84 -20.28 0.59 5.95
CA ILE A 84 -19.56 1.40 4.98
C ILE A 84 -18.90 2.58 5.70
N VAL A 85 -17.64 2.84 5.36
CA VAL A 85 -16.92 4.06 5.73
C VAL A 85 -16.34 4.66 4.45
N PHE A 86 -16.90 5.79 4.04
CA PHE A 86 -16.37 6.57 2.91
C PHE A 86 -15.54 7.75 3.39
N THR A 87 -14.71 8.27 2.50
CA THR A 87 -13.82 9.42 2.73
C THR A 87 -14.60 10.72 2.94
N GLU A 88 -15.90 10.75 2.61
CA GLU A 88 -16.75 11.92 2.80
C GLU A 88 -16.84 12.27 4.30
N ARG A 89 -16.45 13.51 4.62
CA ARG A 89 -16.42 13.98 6.01
C ARG A 89 -17.84 14.19 6.53
N ILE A 90 -18.24 13.39 7.51
CA ILE A 90 -19.43 13.74 8.30
C ILE A 90 -19.06 14.86 9.27
N THR A 91 -19.92 15.86 9.38
CA THR A 91 -19.73 17.03 10.27
C THR A 91 -20.85 17.13 11.31
N PRO A 92 -20.93 16.18 12.25
CA PRO A 92 -21.95 16.23 13.30
C PRO A 92 -21.56 17.25 14.38
N GLU A 93 -21.98 18.51 14.21
CA GLU A 93 -21.50 19.64 15.02
C GLU A 93 -21.68 19.50 16.54
N LEU A 94 -22.73 18.82 16.99
CA LEU A 94 -23.09 18.74 18.41
C LEU A 94 -23.00 17.32 18.99
N MET A 95 -22.44 16.35 18.24
CA MET A 95 -22.39 14.96 18.68
C MET A 95 -21.13 14.63 19.45
N THR A 96 -21.29 13.86 20.53
CA THR A 96 -20.16 13.22 21.20
C THR A 96 -19.65 12.03 20.41
N VAL A 97 -18.47 11.52 20.76
CA VAL A 97 -17.93 10.28 20.20
C VAL A 97 -18.89 9.11 20.40
N ALA A 98 -19.51 9.01 21.59
CA ALA A 98 -20.48 7.96 21.89
C ALA A 98 -21.71 8.05 20.97
N ASP A 99 -22.23 9.25 20.72
CA ASP A 99 -23.37 9.46 19.83
C ASP A 99 -23.04 9.00 18.40
N VAL A 100 -21.85 9.35 17.89
CA VAL A 100 -21.43 8.95 16.54
C VAL A 100 -21.28 7.43 16.44
N VAL A 101 -20.68 6.75 17.44
CA VAL A 101 -20.58 5.29 17.44
C VAL A 101 -21.96 4.64 17.53
N ALA A 102 -22.86 5.20 18.35
CA ALA A 102 -24.23 4.71 18.54
C ALA A 102 -25.06 4.75 17.25
N MET A 103 -24.76 5.66 16.31
CA MET A 103 -25.40 5.67 14.98
C MET A 103 -25.24 4.33 14.24
N GLY A 104 -24.19 3.55 14.53
CA GLY A 104 -24.02 2.20 14.00
C GLY A 104 -25.14 1.22 14.41
N ARG A 105 -25.90 1.52 15.47
CA ARG A 105 -27.04 0.71 15.91
C ARG A 105 -28.35 1.02 15.19
N TYR A 106 -28.37 2.04 14.33
CA TYR A 106 -29.57 2.47 13.62
C TYR A 106 -30.35 1.34 12.91
N PRO A 107 -29.71 0.32 12.26
CA PRO A 107 -30.44 -0.80 11.66
C PRO A 107 -31.21 -1.67 12.68
N TYR A 108 -30.86 -1.60 13.95
CA TYR A 108 -31.45 -2.40 15.03
C TYR A 108 -32.48 -1.63 15.86
N THR A 109 -32.42 -0.30 15.84
CA THR A 109 -33.39 0.55 16.54
C THR A 109 -34.71 0.65 15.79
N GLY A 110 -35.79 0.93 16.52
CA GLY A 110 -37.08 1.25 15.91
C GLY A 110 -37.10 2.62 15.25
N GLY A 111 -38.27 3.08 14.77
CA GLY A 111 -38.43 4.37 14.08
C GLY A 111 -38.05 5.59 14.91
N LEU A 112 -37.99 5.48 16.23
CA LEU A 112 -37.58 6.56 17.13
C LEU A 112 -36.07 6.58 17.43
N GLY A 113 -35.29 5.61 16.92
CA GLY A 113 -33.84 5.58 17.13
C GLY A 113 -33.39 5.32 18.58
N ILE A 114 -34.29 4.85 19.48
CA ILE A 114 -33.99 4.64 20.89
C ILE A 114 -33.15 3.38 21.05
N LEU A 115 -31.99 3.53 21.71
CA LEU A 115 -31.10 2.41 22.03
C LEU A 115 -31.69 1.55 23.16
N THR A 116 -31.56 0.26 23.02
CA THR A 116 -31.84 -0.69 24.13
C THR A 116 -30.58 -0.85 24.98
N PRO A 117 -30.69 -1.38 26.22
CA PRO A 117 -29.50 -1.70 27.03
C PRO A 117 -28.51 -2.64 26.32
N LYS A 118 -29.00 -3.51 25.44
CA LYS A 118 -28.14 -4.36 24.58
C LYS A 118 -27.35 -3.53 23.58
N ASP A 119 -27.98 -2.54 22.95
CA ASP A 119 -27.32 -1.65 22.00
C ASP A 119 -26.24 -0.81 22.68
N GLU A 120 -26.53 -0.29 23.88
CA GLU A 120 -25.55 0.46 24.68
C GLU A 120 -24.33 -0.40 25.06
N ALA A 121 -24.54 -1.67 25.39
CA ALA A 121 -23.45 -2.61 25.67
C ALA A 121 -22.59 -2.86 24.42
N VAL A 122 -23.20 -3.01 23.23
CA VAL A 122 -22.46 -3.15 21.95
C VAL A 122 -21.66 -1.90 21.65
N VAL A 123 -22.23 -0.70 21.84
CA VAL A 123 -21.52 0.58 21.66
C VAL A 123 -20.29 0.65 22.57
N ALA A 124 -20.45 0.35 23.86
CA ALA A 124 -19.35 0.37 24.82
C ALA A 124 -18.25 -0.63 24.44
N GLN A 125 -18.64 -1.85 24.05
CA GLN A 125 -17.70 -2.88 23.61
C GLN A 125 -16.92 -2.46 22.35
N CYS A 126 -17.58 -1.87 21.35
CA CYS A 126 -16.91 -1.39 20.15
C CYS A 126 -15.92 -0.26 20.47
N MET A 127 -16.30 0.67 21.34
CA MET A 127 -15.41 1.75 21.77
C MET A 127 -14.16 1.23 22.50
N GLU A 128 -14.31 0.19 23.33
CA GLU A 128 -13.19 -0.46 24.01
C GLU A 128 -12.27 -1.17 23.02
N GLN A 129 -12.83 -1.97 22.09
CA GLN A 129 -12.07 -2.70 21.08
C GLN A 129 -11.22 -1.78 20.19
N ILE A 130 -11.75 -0.59 19.85
CA ILE A 130 -11.06 0.42 19.04
C ILE A 130 -10.22 1.38 19.90
N ARG A 131 -10.20 1.17 21.24
CA ARG A 131 -9.42 1.99 22.20
C ARG A 131 -9.78 3.48 22.16
N ILE A 132 -11.07 3.80 22.04
CA ILE A 132 -11.59 5.17 22.03
C ILE A 132 -12.48 5.49 23.25
N SER A 133 -12.66 4.56 24.19
CA SER A 133 -13.46 4.76 25.39
C SER A 133 -13.10 6.04 26.19
N PRO A 134 -11.80 6.44 26.31
CA PRO A 134 -11.43 7.68 26.99
C PRO A 134 -11.95 8.96 26.28
N LEU A 135 -12.39 8.85 25.02
CA LEU A 135 -12.86 9.97 24.22
C LEU A 135 -14.39 10.08 24.22
N LYS A 136 -15.10 9.18 24.94
CA LYS A 136 -16.55 8.97 24.87
C LYS A 136 -17.37 10.25 24.88
N GLU A 137 -17.09 11.15 25.82
CA GLU A 137 -17.83 12.40 26.04
C GLU A 137 -17.29 13.61 25.22
N ARG A 138 -16.20 13.40 24.47
CA ARG A 138 -15.64 14.49 23.67
C ARG A 138 -16.49 14.76 22.44
N ASN A 139 -16.56 16.04 22.05
CA ASN A 139 -17.17 16.39 20.77
C ASN A 139 -16.36 15.80 19.61
N PHE A 140 -17.05 15.13 18.69
CA PHE A 140 -16.43 14.47 17.52
C PHE A 140 -15.59 15.43 16.67
N MET A 141 -16.07 16.67 16.49
CA MET A 141 -15.39 17.67 15.67
C MET A 141 -14.06 18.13 16.28
N SER A 142 -13.87 18.00 17.60
CA SER A 142 -12.64 18.37 18.32
C SER A 142 -11.53 17.33 18.22
N LEU A 143 -11.78 16.20 17.57
CA LEU A 143 -10.84 15.09 17.45
C LEU A 143 -9.81 15.32 16.33
N SER A 144 -8.61 14.74 16.48
CA SER A 144 -7.67 14.60 15.36
C SER A 144 -8.23 13.67 14.27
N ASP A 145 -7.73 13.79 13.04
CA ASP A 145 -8.21 12.96 11.92
C ASP A 145 -8.04 11.45 12.22
N GLY A 146 -6.93 11.04 12.84
CA GLY A 146 -6.74 9.65 13.28
C GLY A 146 -7.72 9.19 14.35
N GLN A 147 -8.12 10.08 15.26
CA GLN A 147 -9.17 9.78 16.23
C GLN A 147 -10.52 9.67 15.56
N LYS A 148 -10.85 10.59 14.64
CA LYS A 148 -12.08 10.55 13.85
C LYS A 148 -12.19 9.24 13.07
N GLN A 149 -11.12 8.82 12.41
CA GLN A 149 -11.12 7.58 11.62
C GLN A 149 -11.38 6.35 12.50
N ARG A 150 -10.79 6.29 13.70
CA ARG A 150 -11.10 5.23 14.69
C ARG A 150 -12.56 5.28 15.14
N VAL A 151 -13.13 6.44 15.35
CA VAL A 151 -14.55 6.57 15.72
C VAL A 151 -15.45 6.08 14.58
N LEU A 152 -15.14 6.41 13.32
CA LEU A 152 -15.89 5.92 12.16
C LEU A 152 -15.80 4.40 12.00
N LEU A 153 -14.63 3.82 12.25
CA LEU A 153 -14.46 2.37 12.28
C LEU A 153 -15.29 1.75 13.41
N ALA A 154 -15.26 2.33 14.61
CA ALA A 154 -16.08 1.86 15.74
C ALA A 154 -17.58 1.92 15.42
N LYS A 155 -18.05 3.01 14.80
CA LYS A 155 -19.42 3.13 14.28
C LYS A 155 -19.76 2.01 13.32
N ALA A 156 -18.87 1.74 12.35
CA ALA A 156 -19.08 0.70 11.35
C ALA A 156 -19.15 -0.70 11.98
N LEU A 157 -18.27 -0.99 12.95
CA LEU A 157 -18.26 -2.27 13.66
C LEU A 157 -19.40 -2.44 14.65
N CYS A 158 -19.91 -1.31 15.21
CA CYS A 158 -21.08 -1.29 16.08
C CYS A 158 -22.35 -1.76 15.34
N GLN A 159 -22.35 -1.71 14.02
CA GLN A 159 -23.39 -2.27 13.16
C GLN A 159 -23.34 -3.81 13.11
N GLU A 160 -22.30 -4.46 13.67
CA GLU A 160 -22.06 -5.93 13.63
C GLU A 160 -22.14 -6.51 12.21
N PRO A 161 -21.39 -5.92 11.23
CA PRO A 161 -21.48 -6.32 9.84
C PRO A 161 -20.72 -7.63 9.56
N GLU A 162 -21.16 -8.35 8.52
CA GLU A 162 -20.39 -9.45 7.90
C GLU A 162 -19.43 -8.92 6.83
N ILE A 163 -19.78 -7.78 6.18
CA ILE A 163 -19.00 -7.12 5.14
C ILE A 163 -18.71 -5.68 5.55
N LEU A 164 -17.46 -5.27 5.46
CA LEU A 164 -17.02 -3.90 5.72
C LEU A 164 -16.41 -3.29 4.46
N ILE A 165 -17.00 -2.20 3.98
CA ILE A 165 -16.50 -1.45 2.81
C ILE A 165 -15.82 -0.18 3.31
N LEU A 166 -14.56 0.05 2.90
CA LEU A 166 -13.76 1.20 3.30
C LEU A 166 -13.17 1.89 2.07
N ASP A 167 -13.48 3.17 1.88
CA ASP A 167 -12.90 3.95 0.80
C ASP A 167 -11.79 4.84 1.37
N GLU A 168 -10.54 4.55 0.99
CA GLU A 168 -9.32 5.25 1.42
C GLU A 168 -9.24 5.47 2.94
N PRO A 169 -9.35 4.43 3.77
CA PRO A 169 -9.47 4.59 5.23
C PRO A 169 -8.20 5.14 5.90
N THR A 170 -7.08 5.16 5.20
CA THR A 170 -5.78 5.67 5.70
C THR A 170 -5.49 7.09 5.26
N SER A 171 -6.32 7.69 4.41
CA SER A 171 -6.17 9.07 3.96
C SER A 171 -6.15 10.03 5.15
N TYR A 172 -5.24 11.01 5.11
CA TYR A 172 -5.04 12.01 6.17
C TYR A 172 -4.47 11.48 7.50
N LEU A 173 -4.09 10.20 7.58
CA LEU A 173 -3.41 9.65 8.76
C LEU A 173 -1.89 9.76 8.62
N ASP A 174 -1.20 10.07 9.71
CA ASP A 174 0.24 9.91 9.75
C ASP A 174 0.64 8.41 9.83
N VAL A 175 1.91 8.11 9.60
CA VAL A 175 2.43 6.73 9.52
C VAL A 175 2.04 5.90 10.75
N LYS A 176 2.13 6.47 11.95
CA LYS A 176 1.79 5.76 13.19
C LYS A 176 0.33 5.33 13.20
N TYR A 177 -0.57 6.27 12.90
CA TYR A 177 -2.02 5.98 12.93
C TYR A 177 -2.47 5.09 11.77
N LYS A 178 -1.82 5.14 10.61
CA LYS A 178 -2.05 4.19 9.51
C LYS A 178 -1.77 2.76 9.95
N LEU A 179 -0.59 2.53 10.55
CA LEU A 179 -0.19 1.21 11.03
C LEU A 179 -1.11 0.70 12.15
N GLU A 180 -1.46 1.56 13.12
CA GLU A 180 -2.40 1.21 14.18
C GLU A 180 -3.78 0.83 13.62
N PHE A 181 -4.29 1.59 12.66
CA PHE A 181 -5.59 1.35 12.01
C PHE A 181 -5.60 0.02 11.26
N LEU A 182 -4.62 -0.21 10.38
CA LEU A 182 -4.55 -1.42 9.57
C LEU A 182 -4.32 -2.69 10.42
N SER A 183 -3.46 -2.61 11.43
CA SER A 183 -3.25 -3.73 12.36
C SER A 183 -4.55 -4.09 13.11
N MET A 184 -5.28 -3.08 13.56
CA MET A 184 -6.57 -3.26 14.22
C MET A 184 -7.61 -3.85 13.27
N LEU A 185 -7.65 -3.38 12.01
CA LEU A 185 -8.53 -3.90 10.97
C LEU A 185 -8.25 -5.37 10.69
N GLN A 186 -6.97 -5.77 10.51
CA GLN A 186 -6.57 -7.17 10.32
C GLN A 186 -7.00 -8.05 11.50
N GLU A 187 -6.72 -7.61 12.73
CA GLU A 187 -7.08 -8.35 13.93
C GLU A 187 -8.60 -8.62 13.98
N MET A 188 -9.41 -7.60 13.70
CA MET A 188 -10.86 -7.72 13.72
C MET A 188 -11.39 -8.59 12.59
N THR A 189 -10.85 -8.44 11.39
CA THR A 189 -11.18 -9.29 10.23
C THR A 189 -10.97 -10.76 10.56
N ARG A 190 -9.81 -11.10 11.12
CA ARG A 190 -9.50 -12.50 11.46
C ARG A 190 -10.33 -13.04 12.64
N LYS A 191 -10.47 -12.25 13.72
CA LYS A 191 -11.20 -12.68 14.93
C LYS A 191 -12.71 -12.73 14.73
N LYS A 192 -13.30 -11.73 14.09
CA LYS A 192 -14.75 -11.64 13.88
C LYS A 192 -15.21 -12.25 12.56
N LYS A 193 -14.28 -12.71 11.71
CA LYS A 193 -14.59 -13.28 10.41
C LYS A 193 -15.34 -12.31 9.48
N ILE A 194 -15.04 -11.02 9.56
CA ILE A 194 -15.60 -9.99 8.69
C ILE A 194 -14.84 -10.00 7.36
N GLY A 195 -15.55 -9.96 6.22
CA GLY A 195 -14.95 -9.70 4.92
C GLY A 195 -14.74 -8.18 4.74
N VAL A 196 -13.56 -7.77 4.33
CA VAL A 196 -13.23 -6.35 4.12
C VAL A 196 -12.93 -6.11 2.65
N LEU A 197 -13.65 -5.15 2.06
CA LEU A 197 -13.37 -4.63 0.72
C LEU A 197 -12.98 -3.16 0.85
N MET A 198 -11.75 -2.80 0.44
CA MET A 198 -11.29 -1.43 0.63
C MET A 198 -10.49 -0.90 -0.57
N SER A 199 -10.32 0.42 -0.65
CA SER A 199 -9.35 1.06 -1.52
C SER A 199 -8.18 1.60 -0.71
N LEU A 200 -6.96 1.49 -1.25
CA LEU A 200 -5.76 2.10 -0.69
C LEU A 200 -4.95 2.80 -1.79
N HIS A 201 -4.22 3.83 -1.39
CA HIS A 201 -3.24 4.51 -2.25
C HIS A 201 -1.80 4.04 -1.99
N GLU A 202 -1.52 3.64 -0.75
CA GLU A 202 -0.20 3.19 -0.33
C GLU A 202 0.00 1.73 -0.73
N LEU A 203 0.83 1.52 -1.75
CA LEU A 203 1.07 0.19 -2.34
C LEU A 203 1.75 -0.76 -1.35
N ASP A 204 2.72 -0.25 -0.59
CA ASP A 204 3.43 -1.01 0.43
C ASP A 204 2.52 -1.47 1.58
N LEU A 205 1.48 -0.68 1.90
CA LEU A 205 0.47 -1.06 2.89
C LEU A 205 -0.54 -2.04 2.30
N ALA A 206 -0.95 -1.83 1.03
CA ALA A 206 -1.83 -2.76 0.33
C ALA A 206 -1.22 -4.16 0.23
N GLU A 207 0.06 -4.26 -0.15
CA GLU A 207 0.81 -5.52 -0.18
C GLU A 207 0.78 -6.27 1.15
N ARG A 208 0.96 -5.53 2.27
CA ARG A 208 1.12 -6.13 3.60
C ARG A 208 -0.18 -6.49 4.30
N VAL A 209 -1.29 -5.86 3.95
CA VAL A 209 -2.55 -6.03 4.67
C VAL A 209 -3.54 -6.92 3.96
N SER A 210 -3.44 -7.04 2.63
CA SER A 210 -4.44 -7.68 1.79
C SER A 210 -4.22 -9.17 1.61
N ASP A 211 -5.29 -9.92 1.48
CA ASP A 211 -5.28 -11.30 1.00
C ASP A 211 -5.36 -11.35 -0.52
N LYS A 212 -6.09 -10.37 -1.10
CA LYS A 212 -6.18 -10.18 -2.55
C LYS A 212 -6.16 -8.71 -2.92
N ILE A 213 -5.68 -8.44 -4.10
CA ILE A 213 -5.58 -7.11 -4.68
C ILE A 213 -6.31 -7.07 -6.02
N VAL A 214 -7.09 -6.02 -6.23
CA VAL A 214 -7.79 -5.72 -7.48
C VAL A 214 -7.15 -4.48 -8.08
N CYS A 215 -6.53 -4.62 -9.25
CA CYS A 215 -5.86 -3.54 -9.95
C CYS A 215 -6.80 -2.89 -10.96
N VAL A 216 -7.14 -1.63 -10.71
CA VAL A 216 -8.07 -0.86 -11.56
C VAL A 216 -7.29 0.08 -12.45
N LYS A 217 -7.41 -0.06 -13.78
CA LYS A 217 -6.79 0.83 -14.77
C LYS A 217 -7.70 1.05 -15.97
N GLY A 218 -7.82 2.31 -16.38
CA GLY A 218 -8.67 2.66 -17.51
C GLY A 218 -10.11 2.24 -17.29
N GLU A 219 -10.65 1.42 -18.19
CA GLU A 219 -12.03 0.93 -18.14
C GLU A 219 -12.15 -0.52 -17.62
N ASN A 220 -11.07 -1.12 -17.09
CA ASN A 220 -11.02 -2.55 -16.76
C ASN A 220 -10.36 -2.84 -15.41
N ILE A 221 -10.53 -4.07 -14.94
CA ILE A 221 -9.68 -4.70 -13.95
C ILE A 221 -8.47 -5.28 -14.70
N GLU A 222 -7.30 -4.71 -14.47
CA GLU A 222 -6.05 -5.09 -15.15
C GLU A 222 -5.46 -6.39 -14.58
N ASN A 223 -5.58 -6.56 -13.26
CA ASN A 223 -5.14 -7.77 -12.56
C ASN A 223 -5.96 -7.99 -11.28
N TYR A 224 -6.10 -9.25 -10.87
CA TYR A 224 -6.77 -9.66 -9.64
C TYR A 224 -6.14 -10.94 -9.11
N GLY A 225 -5.47 -10.87 -7.97
CA GLY A 225 -4.76 -12.00 -7.39
C GLY A 225 -4.26 -11.73 -5.98
N THR A 226 -3.40 -12.61 -5.48
CA THR A 226 -2.69 -12.37 -4.21
C THR A 226 -1.66 -11.24 -4.37
N PRO A 227 -1.19 -10.63 -3.28
CA PRO A 227 -0.14 -9.62 -3.36
C PRO A 227 1.09 -10.11 -4.14
N GLU A 228 1.51 -11.35 -3.93
CA GLU A 228 2.68 -11.96 -4.59
C GLU A 228 2.48 -12.14 -6.11
N GLU A 229 1.24 -12.35 -6.55
CA GLU A 229 0.89 -12.44 -7.98
C GLU A 229 0.79 -11.06 -8.63
N VAL A 230 0.34 -10.05 -7.88
CA VAL A 230 0.11 -8.69 -8.39
C VAL A 230 1.40 -7.88 -8.41
N PHE A 231 2.19 -7.92 -7.34
CA PHE A 231 3.45 -7.17 -7.24
C PHE A 231 4.62 -7.91 -7.92
N ALA A 232 4.36 -8.47 -9.12
CA ALA A 232 5.42 -9.02 -9.96
C ALA A 232 6.25 -7.89 -10.59
N ASP A 233 7.52 -8.19 -10.91
CA ASP A 233 8.51 -7.23 -11.40
C ASP A 233 7.97 -6.32 -12.53
N GLY A 234 7.95 -5.02 -12.31
CA GLY A 234 7.57 -3.97 -13.28
C GLY A 234 6.05 -3.78 -13.48
N PHE A 235 5.20 -4.55 -12.82
CA PHE A 235 3.74 -4.41 -12.99
C PHE A 235 3.22 -3.08 -12.45
N VAL A 236 3.75 -2.64 -11.30
CA VAL A 236 3.33 -1.37 -10.68
C VAL A 236 3.67 -0.17 -11.58
N ASP A 237 4.87 -0.18 -12.17
CA ASP A 237 5.29 0.88 -13.09
C ASP A 237 4.34 0.97 -14.30
N GLN A 238 3.88 -0.17 -14.82
CA GLN A 238 2.89 -0.22 -15.91
C GLN A 238 1.49 0.22 -15.46
N LEU A 239 1.05 -0.21 -14.27
CA LEU A 239 -0.27 0.15 -13.73
C LEU A 239 -0.42 1.66 -13.53
N TYR A 240 0.61 2.30 -12.96
CA TYR A 240 0.63 3.74 -12.65
C TYR A 240 1.27 4.61 -13.73
N GLU A 241 1.75 4.01 -14.85
CA GLU A 241 2.42 4.70 -15.97
C GLU A 241 3.61 5.55 -15.47
N ILE A 242 4.43 4.95 -14.57
CA ILE A 242 5.57 5.64 -13.99
C ILE A 242 6.65 5.83 -15.06
N THR A 243 7.02 7.08 -15.36
CA THR A 243 8.04 7.46 -16.37
C THR A 243 9.24 8.16 -15.74
N ASP A 244 9.07 8.77 -14.58
CA ASP A 244 10.09 9.59 -13.91
C ASP A 244 10.65 8.92 -12.64
N GLY A 245 10.62 7.61 -12.62
CA GLY A 245 11.09 6.77 -11.53
C GLY A 245 10.78 5.32 -11.76
N THR A 246 10.86 4.51 -10.71
CA THR A 246 10.46 3.11 -10.71
C THR A 246 9.99 2.71 -9.32
N PHE A 247 9.05 1.78 -9.24
CA PHE A 247 8.66 1.13 -8.00
C PHE A 247 9.50 -0.14 -7.85
N GLN A 248 10.16 -0.26 -6.73
CA GLN A 248 10.97 -1.43 -6.40
C GLN A 248 10.12 -2.44 -5.63
N GLU A 249 9.58 -3.45 -6.29
CA GLU A 249 8.66 -4.43 -5.72
C GLU A 249 9.29 -5.16 -4.51
N LYS A 250 10.57 -5.50 -4.57
CA LYS A 250 11.27 -6.19 -3.48
C LYS A 250 11.41 -5.38 -2.19
N SER A 251 11.41 -4.07 -2.28
CA SER A 251 11.55 -3.18 -1.11
C SER A 251 10.27 -2.40 -0.79
N GLY A 252 9.29 -2.39 -1.70
CA GLY A 252 8.09 -1.56 -1.62
C GLY A 252 8.40 -0.06 -1.71
N CYS A 253 9.56 0.33 -2.25
CA CYS A 253 10.02 1.71 -2.31
C CYS A 253 9.95 2.29 -3.72
N VAL A 254 9.70 3.60 -3.80
CA VAL A 254 9.79 4.36 -5.04
C VAL A 254 11.18 5.00 -5.12
N GLU A 255 11.85 4.83 -6.26
CA GLU A 255 13.09 5.55 -6.58
C GLU A 255 12.84 6.52 -7.76
N LEU A 256 13.44 7.70 -7.66
CA LEU A 256 13.36 8.69 -8.73
C LEU A 256 14.23 8.28 -9.92
N LYS A 257 13.99 8.89 -11.08
CA LYS A 257 14.77 8.64 -12.28
C LYS A 257 16.25 8.93 -12.07
N LYS A 258 17.11 8.04 -12.57
CA LYS A 258 18.56 8.22 -12.53
C LYS A 258 19.00 9.44 -13.34
N CYS A 259 20.11 10.06 -12.90
CA CYS A 259 20.73 11.13 -13.64
C CYS A 259 21.25 10.61 -14.99
N GLY A 260 21.07 11.39 -16.06
CA GLY A 260 21.65 11.08 -17.37
C GLY A 260 23.10 11.56 -17.43
N GLY A 261 23.86 11.03 -18.40
CA GLY A 261 25.21 11.47 -18.67
C GLY A 261 26.27 10.40 -18.45
N ILE A 262 27.52 10.81 -18.48
CA ILE A 262 28.69 9.95 -18.22
C ILE A 262 28.89 9.96 -16.70
N PRO A 263 29.18 8.82 -16.04
CA PRO A 263 29.43 8.79 -14.61
C PRO A 263 30.61 9.70 -14.20
N GLU A 264 30.36 10.60 -13.26
CA GLU A 264 31.40 11.47 -12.69
C GLU A 264 32.02 10.86 -11.43
N VAL A 265 31.26 10.05 -10.72
CA VAL A 265 31.64 9.42 -9.46
C VAL A 265 31.53 7.91 -9.58
N PHE A 266 32.56 7.20 -9.13
CA PHE A 266 32.50 5.76 -8.92
C PHE A 266 32.28 5.44 -7.45
N VAL A 267 31.27 4.64 -7.11
CA VAL A 267 30.92 4.31 -5.74
C VAL A 267 31.23 2.84 -5.44
N ILE A 268 32.07 2.63 -4.43
CA ILE A 268 32.33 1.31 -3.85
C ILE A 268 31.42 1.13 -2.65
N ALA A 269 30.37 0.30 -2.78
CA ALA A 269 29.35 0.09 -1.76
C ALA A 269 28.99 -1.39 -1.64
N GLY A 270 28.05 -1.69 -0.78
CA GLY A 270 27.45 -3.01 -0.55
C GLY A 270 27.06 -3.22 0.90
N ASN A 271 26.21 -4.22 1.13
CA ASN A 271 25.69 -4.57 2.45
C ASN A 271 24.96 -3.41 3.15
N GLY A 272 24.19 -2.62 2.39
CA GLY A 272 23.39 -1.51 2.91
C GLY A 272 24.14 -0.20 3.16
N THR A 273 25.41 -0.10 2.73
CA THR A 273 26.22 1.11 2.97
C THR A 273 26.02 2.18 1.90
N GLY A 274 25.49 1.82 0.72
CA GLY A 274 25.43 2.68 -0.46
C GLY A 274 24.14 3.43 -0.67
N SER A 275 22.99 2.87 -0.37
CA SER A 275 21.66 3.38 -0.78
C SER A 275 21.40 4.85 -0.40
N PHE A 276 21.88 5.31 0.75
CA PHE A 276 21.75 6.71 1.13
C PHE A 276 22.60 7.66 0.28
N LEU A 277 23.82 7.24 -0.04
CA LEU A 277 24.71 8.01 -0.93
C LEU A 277 24.14 8.04 -2.35
N PHE A 278 23.61 6.93 -2.86
CA PHE A 278 23.01 6.87 -4.20
C PHE A 278 21.90 7.90 -4.34
N ARG A 279 20.98 7.96 -3.36
CA ARG A 279 19.92 8.96 -3.31
C ARG A 279 20.43 10.39 -3.14
N GLN A 280 21.56 10.59 -2.44
CA GLN A 280 22.18 11.89 -2.30
C GLN A 280 22.80 12.36 -3.63
N LEU A 281 23.53 11.48 -4.33
CA LEU A 281 24.12 11.78 -5.64
C LEU A 281 23.01 12.10 -6.64
N GLN A 282 21.95 11.30 -6.67
CA GLN A 282 20.79 11.52 -7.53
C GLN A 282 20.13 12.89 -7.25
N ARG A 283 19.89 13.26 -5.97
CA ARG A 283 19.31 14.57 -5.61
C ARG A 283 20.20 15.75 -6.03
N ASN A 284 21.51 15.55 -6.05
CA ASN A 284 22.48 16.57 -6.46
C ASN A 284 22.69 16.61 -7.98
N GLY A 285 22.02 15.76 -8.74
CA GLY A 285 22.16 15.69 -10.20
C GLY A 285 23.50 15.12 -10.66
N ILE A 286 24.20 14.37 -9.80
CA ILE A 286 25.52 13.82 -10.09
C ILE A 286 25.36 12.40 -10.66
N PRO A 287 25.73 12.17 -11.94
CA PRO A 287 25.71 10.84 -12.51
C PRO A 287 26.83 9.99 -11.91
N PHE A 288 26.52 8.76 -11.52
CA PHE A 288 27.48 7.89 -10.85
C PHE A 288 27.39 6.45 -11.35
N ALA A 289 28.46 5.71 -11.17
CA ALA A 289 28.52 4.26 -11.36
C ALA A 289 28.79 3.57 -10.04
N VAL A 290 28.36 2.33 -9.93
CA VAL A 290 28.53 1.51 -8.71
C VAL A 290 29.15 0.17 -9.08
N GLY A 291 30.07 -0.30 -8.26
CA GLY A 291 30.61 -1.66 -8.39
C GLY A 291 31.59 -2.00 -7.26
N ILE A 292 31.87 -3.24 -7.03
CA ILE A 292 31.21 -4.44 -7.55
C ILE A 292 30.14 -4.86 -6.54
N LEU A 293 28.92 -5.12 -6.98
CA LEU A 293 27.84 -5.60 -6.15
C LEU A 293 27.45 -7.05 -6.52
N GLY A 294 26.85 -7.79 -5.63
CA GLY A 294 26.05 -8.95 -5.96
C GLY A 294 24.61 -8.55 -6.26
N LYS A 295 23.93 -9.20 -7.19
CA LYS A 295 22.50 -8.93 -7.45
C LYS A 295 21.59 -9.25 -6.24
N ASN A 296 22.10 -10.01 -5.28
CA ASN A 296 21.45 -10.28 -3.99
C ASN A 296 21.85 -9.31 -2.87
N ASP A 297 22.67 -8.31 -3.15
CA ASP A 297 23.02 -7.26 -2.19
C ASP A 297 21.83 -6.33 -1.95
N ILE A 298 21.62 -5.90 -0.71
CA ILE A 298 20.52 -5.00 -0.32
C ILE A 298 20.63 -3.62 -1.00
N ASP A 299 21.85 -3.19 -1.40
CA ASP A 299 22.07 -1.95 -2.13
C ASP A 299 21.78 -2.08 -3.64
N TYR A 300 21.73 -3.32 -4.18
CA TYR A 300 21.60 -3.54 -5.61
C TYR A 300 20.33 -2.91 -6.22
N PRO A 301 19.11 -3.07 -5.64
CA PRO A 301 17.92 -2.46 -6.24
C PRO A 301 18.01 -0.93 -6.34
N ALA A 302 18.55 -0.26 -5.33
CA ALA A 302 18.74 1.18 -5.35
C ALA A 302 19.85 1.61 -6.36
N ALA A 303 20.93 0.81 -6.47
CA ALA A 303 21.97 1.05 -7.45
C ALA A 303 21.42 0.91 -8.88
N GLU A 304 20.66 -0.13 -9.18
CA GLU A 304 20.05 -0.40 -10.48
C GLU A 304 19.11 0.73 -10.91
N ALA A 305 18.32 1.25 -9.98
CA ALA A 305 17.39 2.34 -10.24
C ALA A 305 18.08 3.69 -10.44
N LEU A 306 19.14 4.00 -9.68
CA LEU A 306 19.68 5.35 -9.56
C LEU A 306 21.03 5.55 -10.26
N ALA A 307 21.86 4.51 -10.41
CA ALA A 307 23.15 4.62 -11.06
C ALA A 307 23.02 4.59 -12.59
N VAL A 308 23.92 5.31 -13.26
CA VAL A 308 24.03 5.25 -14.74
C VAL A 308 24.51 3.86 -15.16
N GLN A 309 25.43 3.29 -14.40
CA GLN A 309 26.00 1.97 -14.64
C GLN A 309 26.25 1.23 -13.33
N VAL A 310 25.90 -0.05 -13.30
CA VAL A 310 26.17 -0.95 -12.17
C VAL A 310 26.99 -2.14 -12.67
N ILE A 311 28.08 -2.42 -12.00
CA ILE A 311 28.88 -3.63 -12.20
C ILE A 311 28.49 -4.63 -11.12
N ALA A 312 27.82 -5.72 -11.53
CA ALA A 312 27.29 -6.70 -10.58
C ALA A 312 27.54 -8.13 -11.03
N ALA A 313 27.82 -8.99 -10.06
CA ALA A 313 27.84 -10.44 -10.23
C ALA A 313 26.41 -11.00 -10.01
N GLU A 314 26.14 -12.17 -10.61
CA GLU A 314 24.89 -12.88 -10.37
C GLU A 314 24.74 -13.26 -8.88
N ALA A 315 23.50 -13.46 -8.44
CA ALA A 315 23.21 -13.79 -7.06
C ALA A 315 23.98 -15.05 -6.62
N TYR A 316 24.64 -14.95 -5.47
CA TYR A 316 25.44 -16.02 -4.85
C TYR A 316 26.69 -16.45 -5.65
N GLN A 317 27.08 -15.69 -6.68
CA GLN A 317 28.36 -15.88 -7.36
C GLN A 317 29.46 -15.02 -6.73
N ASP A 318 30.68 -15.56 -6.74
CA ASP A 318 31.86 -14.79 -6.36
C ASP A 318 32.17 -13.71 -7.38
N PHE A 319 32.78 -12.61 -6.93
CA PHE A 319 33.28 -11.61 -7.84
C PHE A 319 34.52 -12.16 -8.55
N GLU A 320 34.50 -12.13 -9.87
CA GLU A 320 35.56 -12.67 -10.74
C GLU A 320 36.42 -11.55 -11.33
N GLY A 321 37.52 -11.93 -12.00
CA GLY A 321 38.43 -10.98 -12.62
C GLY A 321 37.77 -10.08 -13.69
N GLU A 322 36.78 -10.61 -14.40
CA GLU A 322 36.01 -9.83 -15.39
C GLU A 322 35.22 -8.67 -14.76
N HIS A 323 34.62 -8.90 -13.59
CA HIS A 323 33.93 -7.86 -12.84
C HIS A 323 34.90 -6.79 -12.37
N TYR A 324 36.11 -7.19 -11.98
CA TYR A 324 37.17 -6.25 -11.58
C TYR A 324 37.61 -5.38 -12.74
N GLU A 325 37.90 -5.97 -13.90
CA GLU A 325 38.36 -5.21 -15.06
C GLU A 325 37.25 -4.25 -15.57
N ALA A 326 35.99 -4.70 -15.59
CA ALA A 326 34.88 -3.84 -15.97
C ALA A 326 34.73 -2.66 -14.97
N ALA A 327 34.80 -2.93 -13.67
CA ALA A 327 34.71 -1.90 -12.63
C ALA A 327 35.90 -0.91 -12.71
N LYS A 328 37.12 -1.41 -12.90
CA LYS A 328 38.33 -0.60 -13.08
C LYS A 328 38.22 0.32 -14.29
N GLN A 329 37.75 -0.19 -15.44
CA GLN A 329 37.57 0.60 -16.65
C GLN A 329 36.61 1.79 -16.41
N VAL A 330 35.46 1.53 -15.76
CA VAL A 330 34.47 2.57 -15.46
C VAL A 330 35.00 3.54 -14.40
N MET A 331 35.65 3.03 -13.37
CA MET A 331 36.23 3.83 -12.28
C MET A 331 37.29 4.82 -12.82
N CYS A 332 38.18 4.36 -13.67
CA CYS A 332 39.22 5.22 -14.26
C CYS A 332 38.66 6.33 -15.19
N ALA A 333 37.43 6.16 -15.67
CA ALA A 333 36.75 7.21 -16.46
C ALA A 333 36.06 8.26 -15.57
N CYS A 334 35.91 7.98 -14.27
CA CYS A 334 35.29 8.90 -13.32
C CYS A 334 36.33 9.90 -12.76
N ARG A 335 35.82 11.02 -12.22
CA ARG A 335 36.66 12.05 -11.59
C ARG A 335 37.03 11.71 -10.15
N LYS A 336 36.15 10.96 -9.47
CA LYS A 336 36.22 10.73 -8.04
C LYS A 336 35.73 9.34 -7.69
N VAL A 337 36.32 8.75 -6.64
CA VAL A 337 35.86 7.50 -6.03
C VAL A 337 35.32 7.80 -4.63
N ILE A 338 34.13 7.29 -4.35
CA ILE A 338 33.57 7.33 -2.97
C ILE A 338 33.46 5.90 -2.46
N CYS A 339 34.12 5.61 -1.34
CA CYS A 339 34.07 4.31 -0.70
C CYS A 339 33.17 4.34 0.54
N CYS A 340 32.09 3.55 0.52
CA CYS A 340 31.17 3.37 1.63
C CYS A 340 31.53 2.16 2.52
N GLN A 341 32.49 1.33 2.08
CA GLN A 341 32.88 0.12 2.81
C GLN A 341 34.05 0.42 3.76
N THR A 342 33.91 0.03 5.01
CA THR A 342 34.95 0.13 6.04
C THR A 342 35.60 -1.23 6.36
N VAL A 343 34.93 -2.32 5.98
CA VAL A 343 35.40 -3.69 6.25
C VAL A 343 35.46 -4.46 4.93
N PHE A 344 36.61 -5.09 4.71
CA PHE A 344 36.88 -5.90 3.54
C PHE A 344 37.21 -7.34 3.96
N GLY A 345 36.48 -8.29 3.39
CA GLY A 345 36.67 -9.73 3.60
C GLY A 345 36.93 -10.47 2.26
N SER A 346 36.74 -11.75 2.28
CA SER A 346 36.91 -12.60 1.07
C SER A 346 35.92 -12.24 -0.04
N GLN A 347 34.68 -11.96 0.30
CA GLN A 347 33.61 -11.69 -0.66
C GLN A 347 33.78 -10.36 -1.40
N ASN A 348 34.26 -9.31 -0.71
CA ASN A 348 34.45 -7.99 -1.31
C ASN A 348 35.94 -7.60 -1.48
N ARG A 349 36.83 -8.63 -1.58
CA ARG A 349 38.26 -8.41 -1.78
C ARG A 349 38.59 -7.60 -3.03
N LEU A 350 37.82 -7.79 -4.10
CA LEU A 350 38.02 -7.04 -5.35
C LEU A 350 37.65 -5.57 -5.19
N ASN A 351 36.68 -5.23 -4.37
CA ASN A 351 36.38 -3.84 -4.01
C ASN A 351 37.52 -3.18 -3.27
N ARG A 352 38.27 -3.94 -2.40
CA ARG A 352 39.48 -3.44 -1.79
C ARG A 352 40.59 -3.20 -2.81
N GLN A 353 40.71 -4.10 -3.79
CA GLN A 353 41.71 -3.91 -4.87
C GLN A 353 41.37 -2.71 -5.74
N LEU A 354 40.09 -2.45 -6.05
CA LEU A 354 39.67 -1.23 -6.75
C LEU A 354 40.00 0.04 -5.96
N LEU A 355 39.80 0.03 -4.65
CA LEU A 355 40.14 1.18 -3.81
C LEU A 355 41.66 1.43 -3.84
N GLN A 356 42.49 0.38 -3.73
CA GLN A 356 43.93 0.49 -3.84
C GLN A 356 44.38 0.99 -5.24
N GLU A 357 43.76 0.49 -6.31
CA GLU A 357 44.03 0.96 -7.66
C GLU A 357 43.72 2.44 -7.83
N ALA A 358 42.63 2.93 -7.22
CA ALA A 358 42.28 4.34 -7.23
C ALA A 358 43.33 5.21 -6.52
N GLU A 359 43.89 4.73 -5.38
CA GLU A 359 45.01 5.36 -4.67
C GLU A 359 46.25 5.39 -5.54
N ASP A 360 46.64 4.27 -6.15
CA ASP A 360 47.82 4.13 -6.98
C ASP A 360 47.75 5.02 -8.25
N CYS A 361 46.54 5.21 -8.77
CA CYS A 361 46.27 6.12 -9.89
C CYS A 361 46.17 7.61 -9.47
N GLY A 362 46.24 7.93 -8.20
CA GLY A 362 46.14 9.31 -7.69
C GLY A 362 44.73 9.92 -7.86
N MET A 363 43.70 9.12 -7.90
CA MET A 363 42.32 9.60 -7.96
C MET A 363 41.88 10.30 -6.68
N GLU A 364 40.94 11.23 -6.77
CA GLU A 364 40.29 11.80 -5.59
C GLU A 364 39.44 10.73 -4.92
N ILE A 365 39.74 10.43 -3.65
CA ILE A 365 39.02 9.41 -2.86
C ILE A 365 38.37 10.07 -1.66
N GLU A 366 37.08 9.77 -1.48
CA GLU A 366 36.31 10.13 -0.31
C GLU A 366 35.84 8.87 0.44
N LEU A 367 36.09 8.82 1.73
CA LEU A 367 35.53 7.77 2.59
C LEU A 367 34.19 8.26 3.13
N TRP A 368 33.12 7.57 2.72
CA TRP A 368 31.78 7.88 3.17
C TRP A 368 31.42 7.07 4.44
N GLN A 369 31.19 7.78 5.53
CA GLN A 369 30.68 7.20 6.77
C GLN A 369 29.35 7.88 7.11
N LYS A 370 28.33 7.05 7.40
CA LYS A 370 27.02 7.53 7.84
C LYS A 370 26.98 7.73 9.34
#